data_30d773117b13fe315adcb184f8f99b25
#
_entry.id   30d773117b13fe315adcb184f8f99b25
#
_cell.length_a   1.000
_cell.length_b   1.000
_cell.length_c   1.000
_cell.angle_alpha   90.00
_cell.angle_beta   90.00
_cell.angle_gamma   90.00
#
_symmetry.space_group_name_H-M   'P 1'
#
loop_
_entity.id
_entity.type
_entity.pdbx_description
1 polymer ?
#
loop_
_entity_poly.entity_id
_entity_poly.type
_entity_poly.pdbx_seq_one_letter_code
_entity_poly.pdbx_strand_id
1 'polypeptide(L)'
;MLWQAASAPLSRRDVANPEPGSGELLLRVAACGVCRTDLQLAEGDLPARRLPIIPGHQIVGRVEAVGTGTVGWSAGDRAGVTWLAGACGRCARCLEGRENLCQFATFTGWHRDGGFAELATARADVAVHLPDAIDDLAAAPLLCGGVIGYRSLHVCGISPGGRLGLFGFGASARCAIQVAVHWGCRVFVCTRSERERSRALELGATWAGGYDESPPEPLDAAITFAPSGDVVVAALRAVDRGGTVAVNAIHLDRMPAFPYDLLWWERCIRSVANVTRIDARDFIELAAAVPVRADIEVHPLDDGNLALQRVSTGAVQGAAVLVPA
;
A
#
# COMPACT_ATOMS: atom_id res chain seq x y z
N MET A 1 -12.42 6.86 -15.46
CA MET A 1 -11.73 8.17 -15.36
C MET A 1 -10.37 8.08 -16.06
N LEU A 2 -10.06 9.00 -16.95
CA LEU A 2 -8.87 8.95 -17.81
C LEU A 2 -7.96 10.15 -17.52
N TRP A 3 -6.68 9.87 -17.33
CA TRP A 3 -5.65 10.90 -17.19
C TRP A 3 -4.93 11.08 -18.54
N GLN A 4 -5.03 12.28 -19.11
CA GLN A 4 -4.59 12.58 -20.48
C GLN A 4 -3.25 13.32 -20.54
N ALA A 5 -2.94 14.10 -19.53
CA ALA A 5 -1.72 14.91 -19.45
C ALA A 5 -1.30 15.11 -18.01
N ALA A 6 0.02 15.25 -17.76
CA ALA A 6 0.55 15.58 -16.45
C ALA A 6 -0.09 16.86 -15.90
N SER A 7 -0.39 16.89 -14.62
CA SER A 7 -1.01 18.01 -13.91
C SER A 7 -2.40 18.43 -14.43
N ALA A 8 -3.03 17.62 -15.31
CA ALA A 8 -4.40 17.83 -15.73
C ALA A 8 -5.37 17.03 -14.84
N PRO A 9 -6.60 17.53 -14.62
CA PRO A 9 -7.61 16.74 -13.93
C PRO A 9 -7.98 15.48 -14.72
N LEU A 10 -8.44 14.47 -14.01
CA LEU A 10 -9.03 13.29 -14.64
C LEU A 10 -10.26 13.70 -15.45
N SER A 11 -10.44 13.12 -16.63
CA SER A 11 -11.61 13.30 -17.46
C SER A 11 -12.43 12.02 -17.56
N ARG A 12 -13.75 12.13 -17.41
CA ARG A 12 -14.64 11.03 -17.73
C ARG A 12 -14.65 10.81 -19.25
N ARG A 13 -14.43 9.57 -19.68
CA ARG A 13 -14.46 9.19 -21.10
C ARG A 13 -15.02 7.78 -21.22
N ASP A 14 -15.82 7.58 -22.23
CA ASP A 14 -16.17 6.26 -22.71
C ASP A 14 -15.00 5.73 -23.56
N VAL A 15 -14.54 4.55 -23.21
CA VAL A 15 -13.44 3.85 -23.88
C VAL A 15 -13.92 2.47 -24.29
N ALA A 16 -13.25 1.84 -25.27
CA ALA A 16 -13.56 0.46 -25.64
C ALA A 16 -13.40 -0.47 -24.43
N ASN A 17 -14.31 -1.43 -24.27
CA ASN A 17 -14.18 -2.45 -23.25
C ASN A 17 -12.86 -3.21 -23.46
N PRO A 18 -12.05 -3.38 -22.41
CA PRO A 18 -10.83 -4.14 -22.52
C PRO A 18 -11.12 -5.64 -22.67
N GLU A 19 -10.29 -6.34 -23.42
CA GLU A 19 -10.34 -7.80 -23.54
C GLU A 19 -9.17 -8.43 -22.79
N PRO A 20 -9.37 -9.55 -22.07
CA PRO A 20 -8.30 -10.21 -21.36
C PRO A 20 -7.39 -10.95 -22.35
N GLY A 21 -6.10 -10.62 -22.31
CA GLY A 21 -5.07 -11.33 -23.04
C GLY A 21 -4.77 -12.70 -22.43
N SER A 22 -3.81 -13.44 -23.02
CA SER A 22 -3.37 -14.72 -22.45
C SER A 22 -2.83 -14.55 -21.04
N GLY A 23 -3.35 -15.36 -20.09
CA GLY A 23 -3.00 -15.29 -18.65
C GLY A 23 -3.57 -14.08 -17.93
N GLU A 24 -4.58 -13.42 -18.48
CA GLU A 24 -5.22 -12.26 -17.88
C GLU A 24 -6.68 -12.53 -17.48
N LEU A 25 -7.18 -11.69 -16.59
CA LEU A 25 -8.56 -11.61 -16.12
C LEU A 25 -9.18 -10.34 -16.65
N LEU A 26 -10.44 -10.39 -17.06
CA LEU A 26 -11.31 -9.22 -17.17
C LEU A 26 -12.09 -9.11 -15.87
N LEU A 27 -12.02 -7.98 -15.22
CA LEU A 27 -12.67 -7.70 -13.94
C LEU A 27 -13.77 -6.65 -14.14
N ARG A 28 -14.97 -6.93 -13.65
CA ARG A 28 -15.95 -5.90 -13.36
C ARG A 28 -15.59 -5.30 -12.02
N VAL A 29 -15.20 -4.03 -12.04
CA VAL A 29 -14.74 -3.30 -10.84
C VAL A 29 -15.94 -3.05 -9.92
N ALA A 30 -15.82 -3.48 -8.68
CA ALA A 30 -16.78 -3.19 -7.62
C ALA A 30 -16.34 -1.98 -6.79
N ALA A 31 -15.03 -1.85 -6.55
CA ALA A 31 -14.43 -0.75 -5.80
C ALA A 31 -12.97 -0.54 -6.21
N CYS A 32 -12.50 0.70 -6.15
CA CYS A 32 -11.08 1.01 -6.32
C CYS A 32 -10.65 2.08 -5.32
N GLY A 33 -9.65 1.78 -4.50
CA GLY A 33 -9.10 2.73 -3.56
C GLY A 33 -8.29 3.82 -4.24
N VAL A 34 -8.27 5.01 -3.61
CA VAL A 34 -7.48 6.18 -4.02
C VAL A 34 -6.39 6.43 -2.99
N CYS A 35 -5.16 6.58 -3.42
CA CYS A 35 -4.05 6.83 -2.50
C CYS A 35 -3.07 7.90 -2.99
N ARG A 36 -2.06 8.14 -2.18
CA ARG A 36 -1.01 9.12 -2.47
C ARG A 36 -0.28 8.86 -3.79
N THR A 37 -0.15 7.62 -4.22
CA THR A 37 0.49 7.26 -5.50
C THR A 37 -0.30 7.77 -6.70
N ASP A 38 -1.63 7.70 -6.65
CA ASP A 38 -2.50 8.23 -7.71
C ASP A 38 -2.37 9.76 -7.78
N LEU A 39 -2.24 10.42 -6.62
CA LEU A 39 -2.00 11.85 -6.53
C LEU A 39 -0.61 12.23 -7.09
N GLN A 40 0.45 11.49 -6.75
CA GLN A 40 1.81 11.73 -7.27
C GLN A 40 1.88 11.58 -8.80
N LEU A 41 1.09 10.66 -9.36
CA LEU A 41 0.91 10.56 -10.82
C LEU A 41 0.21 11.80 -11.37
N ALA A 42 -0.85 12.24 -10.74
CA ALA A 42 -1.63 13.41 -11.18
C ALA A 42 -0.84 14.71 -11.05
N GLU A 43 -0.03 14.88 -10.02
CA GLU A 43 0.83 16.04 -9.77
C GLU A 43 2.12 16.04 -10.61
N GLY A 44 2.49 14.88 -11.17
CA GLY A 44 3.70 14.72 -11.98
C GLY A 44 4.98 14.38 -11.17
N ASP A 45 4.87 14.20 -9.86
CA ASP A 45 5.97 13.74 -8.99
C ASP A 45 6.46 12.34 -9.39
N LEU A 46 5.54 11.52 -9.89
CA LEU A 46 5.81 10.23 -10.50
C LEU A 46 5.61 10.36 -12.02
N PRO A 47 6.69 10.41 -12.83
CA PRO A 47 6.58 10.65 -14.27
C PRO A 47 5.72 9.60 -14.97
N ALA A 48 4.78 10.03 -15.80
CA ALA A 48 3.93 9.14 -16.58
C ALA A 48 4.76 8.22 -17.47
N ARG A 49 4.44 6.92 -17.47
CA ARG A 49 5.05 5.94 -18.37
C ARG A 49 4.28 5.81 -19.69
N ARG A 50 3.00 6.11 -19.63
CA ARG A 50 2.08 6.08 -20.76
C ARG A 50 0.99 7.13 -20.54
N LEU A 51 0.55 7.79 -21.59
CA LEU A 51 -0.61 8.66 -21.66
C LEU A 51 -1.35 8.42 -22.97
N PRO A 52 -2.68 8.41 -22.99
CA PRO A 52 -3.56 8.45 -21.84
C PRO A 52 -3.50 7.17 -21.01
N ILE A 53 -3.86 7.26 -19.71
CA ILE A 53 -3.94 6.11 -18.81
C ILE A 53 -5.12 6.24 -17.86
N ILE A 54 -5.70 5.11 -17.45
CA ILE A 54 -6.68 5.01 -16.39
C ILE A 54 -5.90 4.70 -15.09
N PRO A 55 -5.91 5.60 -14.07
CA PRO A 55 -5.25 5.34 -12.79
C PRO A 55 -6.05 4.37 -11.90
N GLY A 56 -5.59 4.20 -10.64
CA GLY A 56 -6.21 3.32 -9.66
C GLY A 56 -5.60 1.92 -9.63
N HIS A 57 -5.02 1.55 -8.50
CA HIS A 57 -4.27 0.30 -8.36
C HIS A 57 -4.73 -0.56 -7.18
N GLN A 58 -5.82 -0.20 -6.52
CA GLN A 58 -6.41 -0.92 -5.41
C GLN A 58 -7.76 -1.48 -5.87
N ILE A 59 -7.73 -2.40 -6.84
CA ILE A 59 -8.93 -2.84 -7.55
C ILE A 59 -9.54 -4.04 -6.81
N VAL A 60 -10.80 -3.92 -6.50
CA VAL A 60 -11.66 -5.04 -6.10
C VAL A 60 -12.68 -5.25 -7.20
N GLY A 61 -12.82 -6.48 -7.67
CA GLY A 61 -13.78 -6.80 -8.72
C GLY A 61 -14.16 -8.26 -8.75
N ARG A 62 -15.09 -8.56 -9.65
CA ARG A 62 -15.47 -9.93 -10.02
C ARG A 62 -14.93 -10.26 -11.38
N VAL A 63 -14.40 -11.46 -11.52
CA VAL A 63 -13.94 -11.99 -12.82
C VAL A 63 -15.15 -12.12 -13.74
N GLU A 64 -15.13 -11.41 -14.84
CA GLU A 64 -16.17 -11.48 -15.89
C GLU A 64 -15.77 -12.45 -17.00
N ALA A 65 -14.48 -12.44 -17.34
CA ALA A 65 -13.91 -13.37 -18.31
C ALA A 65 -12.45 -13.70 -17.97
N VAL A 66 -11.99 -14.84 -18.42
CA VAL A 66 -10.60 -15.30 -18.29
C VAL A 66 -9.97 -15.45 -19.66
N GLY A 67 -8.74 -14.96 -19.81
CA GLY A 67 -7.95 -15.13 -21.02
C GLY A 67 -7.42 -16.55 -21.19
N THR A 68 -6.96 -16.88 -22.37
CA THR A 68 -6.40 -18.21 -22.66
C THR A 68 -5.21 -18.54 -21.78
N GLY A 69 -5.11 -19.78 -21.31
CA GLY A 69 -4.00 -20.24 -20.47
C GLY A 69 -4.05 -19.75 -19.00
N THR A 70 -5.13 -19.09 -18.60
CA THR A 70 -5.35 -18.72 -17.20
C THR A 70 -5.68 -19.96 -16.37
N VAL A 71 -5.05 -20.10 -15.22
CA VAL A 71 -5.26 -21.21 -14.28
C VAL A 71 -5.65 -20.67 -12.93
N GLY A 72 -6.55 -21.37 -12.23
CA GLY A 72 -6.95 -21.04 -10.84
C GLY A 72 -7.99 -19.92 -10.74
N TRP A 73 -8.62 -19.50 -11.85
CA TRP A 73 -9.64 -18.46 -11.90
C TRP A 73 -10.82 -18.86 -12.77
N SER A 74 -12.00 -18.47 -12.34
CA SER A 74 -13.27 -18.69 -13.05
C SER A 74 -14.11 -17.41 -13.05
N ALA A 75 -15.03 -17.29 -14.00
CA ALA A 75 -16.02 -16.21 -13.99
C ALA A 75 -16.83 -16.26 -12.69
N GLY A 76 -17.04 -15.09 -12.07
CA GLY A 76 -17.70 -14.93 -10.78
C GLY A 76 -16.74 -14.85 -9.58
N ASP A 77 -15.48 -15.30 -9.68
CA ASP A 77 -14.51 -15.22 -8.62
C ASP A 77 -14.27 -13.76 -8.19
N ARG A 78 -14.06 -13.55 -6.89
CA ARG A 78 -13.68 -12.23 -6.36
C ARG A 78 -12.17 -12.07 -6.42
N ALA A 79 -11.74 -11.00 -7.06
CA ALA A 79 -10.34 -10.70 -7.29
C ALA A 79 -9.94 -9.34 -6.72
N GLY A 80 -8.76 -9.31 -6.10
CA GLY A 80 -8.05 -8.09 -5.70
C GLY A 80 -6.82 -7.88 -6.58
N VAL A 81 -6.54 -6.63 -6.94
CA VAL A 81 -5.33 -6.25 -7.69
C VAL A 81 -4.57 -5.20 -6.90
N THR A 82 -3.28 -5.44 -6.72
CA THR A 82 -2.35 -4.52 -6.06
C THR A 82 -1.63 -3.62 -7.06
N TRP A 83 -0.68 -2.84 -6.60
CA TRP A 83 0.13 -2.00 -7.49
C TRP A 83 1.00 -2.83 -8.45
N LEU A 84 1.54 -3.98 -8.05
CA LEU A 84 2.31 -4.86 -8.95
C LEU A 84 1.41 -5.44 -10.03
N ALA A 85 1.57 -4.97 -11.27
CA ALA A 85 0.81 -5.48 -12.43
C ALA A 85 1.50 -6.66 -13.13
N GLY A 86 2.78 -6.87 -12.88
CA GLY A 86 3.51 -8.00 -13.45
C GLY A 86 5.02 -7.87 -13.29
N ALA A 87 5.71 -8.98 -13.52
CA ALA A 87 7.16 -9.09 -13.51
C ALA A 87 7.61 -10.09 -14.59
N CYS A 88 8.92 -10.17 -14.89
CA CYS A 88 9.40 -11.02 -15.99
C CYS A 88 9.38 -12.53 -15.70
N GLY A 89 9.26 -12.94 -14.43
CA GLY A 89 9.18 -14.35 -14.01
C GLY A 89 10.48 -15.15 -14.08
N ARG A 90 11.55 -14.63 -14.71
CA ARG A 90 12.78 -15.38 -15.05
C ARG A 90 14.10 -14.80 -14.54
N CYS A 91 14.12 -13.54 -14.07
CA CYS A 91 15.33 -12.99 -13.49
C CYS A 91 15.54 -13.52 -12.06
N ALA A 92 16.76 -13.38 -11.53
CA ALA A 92 17.11 -13.87 -10.19
C ALA A 92 16.11 -13.36 -9.12
N ARG A 93 15.69 -12.09 -9.20
CA ARG A 93 14.72 -11.53 -8.25
C ARG A 93 13.36 -12.21 -8.32
N CYS A 94 12.87 -12.51 -9.52
CA CYS A 94 11.60 -13.25 -9.67
C CYS A 94 11.70 -14.69 -9.18
N LEU A 95 12.81 -15.36 -9.44
CA LEU A 95 13.04 -16.75 -9.00
C LEU A 95 13.23 -16.86 -7.48
N GLU A 96 13.71 -15.78 -6.83
CA GLU A 96 13.82 -15.65 -5.38
C GLU A 96 12.48 -15.24 -4.70
N GLY A 97 11.38 -15.07 -5.43
CA GLY A 97 10.12 -14.54 -4.89
C GLY A 97 10.19 -13.06 -4.49
N ARG A 98 11.10 -12.30 -5.10
CA ARG A 98 11.32 -10.86 -4.89
C ARG A 98 11.01 -10.08 -6.17
N GLU A 99 9.92 -10.44 -6.83
CA GLU A 99 9.49 -9.88 -8.11
C GLU A 99 9.18 -8.38 -8.04
N ASN A 100 8.90 -7.84 -6.88
CA ASN A 100 8.81 -6.41 -6.62
C ASN A 100 10.11 -5.64 -6.95
N LEU A 101 11.25 -6.34 -6.98
CA LEU A 101 12.57 -5.81 -7.35
C LEU A 101 12.99 -6.20 -8.78
N CYS A 102 12.08 -6.75 -9.58
CA CYS A 102 12.34 -7.05 -10.98
C CYS A 102 12.52 -5.74 -11.76
N GLN A 103 13.61 -5.64 -12.53
CA GLN A 103 13.87 -4.45 -13.36
C GLN A 103 12.83 -4.26 -14.50
N PHE A 104 12.06 -5.31 -14.80
CA PHE A 104 10.96 -5.30 -15.77
C PHE A 104 9.59 -5.31 -15.10
N ALA A 105 9.51 -4.98 -13.81
CA ALA A 105 8.23 -4.89 -13.13
C ALA A 105 7.36 -3.81 -13.76
N THR A 106 6.08 -4.12 -13.92
CA THR A 106 5.05 -3.19 -14.37
C THR A 106 4.05 -2.94 -13.24
N PHE A 107 3.38 -1.79 -13.30
CA PHE A 107 2.52 -1.33 -12.21
C PHE A 107 1.15 -0.90 -12.73
N THR A 108 0.10 -1.30 -12.00
CA THR A 108 -1.30 -0.99 -12.26
C THR A 108 -1.54 0.52 -12.10
N GLY A 109 -2.29 1.11 -13.02
CA GLY A 109 -2.57 2.55 -13.02
C GLY A 109 -1.39 3.43 -13.43
N TRP A 110 -0.24 2.85 -13.80
CA TRP A 110 0.96 3.57 -14.21
C TRP A 110 1.58 3.07 -15.51
N HIS A 111 1.80 1.76 -15.65
CA HIS A 111 2.26 1.10 -16.88
C HIS A 111 1.10 0.49 -17.65
N ARG A 112 0.07 0.08 -16.94
CA ARG A 112 -1.17 -0.51 -17.43
C ARG A 112 -2.36 0.22 -16.87
N ASP A 113 -3.48 0.23 -17.57
CA ASP A 113 -4.72 0.81 -17.08
C ASP A 113 -5.13 0.17 -15.76
N GLY A 114 -5.65 1.02 -14.87
CA GLY A 114 -6.08 0.68 -13.53
C GLY A 114 -7.60 0.63 -13.38
N GLY A 115 -8.04 0.76 -12.14
CA GLY A 115 -9.43 0.52 -11.72
C GLY A 115 -10.31 1.75 -11.56
N PHE A 116 -9.90 2.93 -11.99
CA PHE A 116 -10.83 4.08 -12.05
C PHE A 116 -11.73 3.97 -13.28
N ALA A 117 -12.35 2.82 -13.43
CA ALA A 117 -13.19 2.40 -14.54
C ALA A 117 -14.20 1.32 -14.08
N GLU A 118 -15.18 1.02 -14.92
CA GLU A 118 -16.14 -0.06 -14.68
C GLU A 118 -15.54 -1.45 -14.96
N LEU A 119 -14.58 -1.49 -15.89
CA LEU A 119 -13.87 -2.72 -16.29
C LEU A 119 -12.36 -2.49 -16.24
N ALA A 120 -11.63 -3.51 -15.81
CA ALA A 120 -10.16 -3.51 -15.79
C ALA A 120 -9.62 -4.88 -16.17
N THR A 121 -8.43 -4.94 -16.78
CA THR A 121 -7.71 -6.20 -16.96
C THR A 121 -6.58 -6.32 -15.94
N ALA A 122 -6.33 -7.53 -15.49
CA ALA A 122 -5.21 -7.84 -14.59
C ALA A 122 -4.58 -9.17 -14.97
N ARG A 123 -3.28 -9.32 -14.77
CA ARG A 123 -2.64 -10.63 -14.88
C ARG A 123 -3.11 -11.55 -13.77
N ALA A 124 -3.49 -12.76 -14.10
CA ALA A 124 -3.97 -13.76 -13.16
C ALA A 124 -2.93 -14.17 -12.11
N ASP A 125 -1.63 -14.12 -12.46
CA ASP A 125 -0.53 -14.51 -11.59
C ASP A 125 -0.16 -13.46 -10.53
N VAL A 126 -0.69 -12.23 -10.61
CA VAL A 126 -0.52 -11.18 -9.60
C VAL A 126 -1.82 -10.77 -8.92
N ALA A 127 -2.96 -11.19 -9.43
CA ALA A 127 -4.25 -11.03 -8.78
C ALA A 127 -4.34 -11.95 -7.54
N VAL A 128 -5.09 -11.53 -6.53
CA VAL A 128 -5.33 -12.31 -5.31
C VAL A 128 -6.81 -12.63 -5.16
N HIS A 129 -7.13 -13.84 -4.75
CA HIS A 129 -8.50 -14.19 -4.37
C HIS A 129 -8.91 -13.44 -3.10
N LEU A 130 -10.09 -12.84 -3.12
CA LEU A 130 -10.63 -12.13 -1.96
C LEU A 130 -11.60 -13.04 -1.19
N PRO A 131 -11.32 -13.33 0.09
CA PRO A 131 -12.22 -14.10 0.95
C PRO A 131 -13.56 -13.38 1.17
N ASP A 132 -14.66 -14.12 1.28
CA ASP A 132 -16.00 -13.57 1.51
C ASP A 132 -16.13 -12.82 2.84
N ALA A 133 -15.25 -13.09 3.79
CA ALA A 133 -15.21 -12.40 5.09
C ALA A 133 -14.83 -10.91 5.01
N ILE A 134 -14.28 -10.45 3.86
CA ILE A 134 -13.93 -9.04 3.63
C ILE A 134 -14.84 -8.49 2.54
N ASP A 135 -15.65 -7.47 2.85
CA ASP A 135 -16.48 -6.82 1.84
C ASP A 135 -15.65 -6.03 0.80
N ASP A 136 -16.25 -5.71 -0.35
CA ASP A 136 -15.55 -5.12 -1.48
C ASP A 136 -14.97 -3.73 -1.15
N LEU A 137 -15.68 -2.91 -0.37
CA LEU A 137 -15.24 -1.58 0.00
C LEU A 137 -14.08 -1.63 0.99
N ALA A 138 -14.18 -2.51 1.98
CA ALA A 138 -13.14 -2.72 2.98
C ALA A 138 -11.87 -3.32 2.36
N ALA A 139 -12.00 -4.19 1.35
CA ALA A 139 -10.87 -4.83 0.69
C ALA A 139 -10.00 -3.84 -0.10
N ALA A 140 -10.59 -2.82 -0.73
CA ALA A 140 -9.87 -1.90 -1.61
C ALA A 140 -8.62 -1.25 -0.93
N PRO A 141 -8.71 -0.58 0.23
CA PRO A 141 -7.52 0.01 0.88
C PRO A 141 -6.53 -1.05 1.39
N LEU A 142 -6.98 -2.27 1.65
CA LEU A 142 -6.10 -3.35 2.08
C LEU A 142 -5.13 -3.77 0.98
N LEU A 143 -5.51 -3.65 -0.29
CA LEU A 143 -4.69 -4.00 -1.46
C LEU A 143 -3.49 -3.05 -1.71
N CYS A 144 -3.40 -1.94 -0.98
CA CYS A 144 -2.24 -1.05 -1.01
C CYS A 144 -1.73 -0.79 0.41
N GLY A 145 -2.43 0.06 1.18
CA GLY A 145 -2.02 0.44 2.53
C GLY A 145 -1.84 -0.76 3.45
N GLY A 146 -2.73 -1.75 3.37
CA GLY A 146 -2.65 -2.97 4.14
C GLY A 146 -1.45 -3.84 3.77
N VAL A 147 -1.35 -4.22 2.51
CA VAL A 147 -0.26 -5.10 2.02
C VAL A 147 1.11 -4.46 2.22
N ILE A 148 1.28 -3.14 1.94
CA ILE A 148 2.57 -2.48 2.11
C ILE A 148 2.93 -2.32 3.60
N GLY A 149 1.95 -2.12 4.47
CA GLY A 149 2.12 -2.14 5.92
C GLY A 149 2.64 -3.50 6.41
N TYR A 150 2.01 -4.59 5.95
CA TYR A 150 2.41 -5.96 6.23
C TYR A 150 3.83 -6.26 5.74
N ARG A 151 4.15 -5.90 4.50
CA ARG A 151 5.51 -6.04 3.99
C ARG A 151 6.53 -5.25 4.81
N SER A 152 6.16 -4.07 5.28
CA SER A 152 7.07 -3.26 6.12
C SER A 152 7.41 -3.95 7.44
N LEU A 153 6.47 -4.71 8.04
CA LEU A 153 6.72 -5.55 9.20
C LEU A 153 7.76 -6.65 8.90
N HIS A 154 7.66 -7.28 7.74
CA HIS A 154 8.67 -8.27 7.31
C HIS A 154 10.03 -7.63 7.00
N VAL A 155 10.06 -6.48 6.34
CA VAL A 155 11.32 -5.79 5.99
C VAL A 155 12.04 -5.28 7.22
N CYS A 156 11.34 -4.80 8.24
CA CYS A 156 11.97 -4.39 9.50
C CYS A 156 12.40 -5.56 10.38
N GLY A 157 11.94 -6.78 10.08
CA GLY A 157 12.34 -7.98 10.79
C GLY A 157 11.78 -8.11 12.20
N ILE A 158 10.66 -7.43 12.51
CA ILE A 158 10.04 -7.55 13.82
C ILE A 158 9.57 -8.99 14.07
N SER A 159 9.90 -9.52 15.22
CA SER A 159 9.41 -10.83 15.67
C SER A 159 8.13 -10.68 16.50
N PRO A 160 7.24 -11.70 16.53
CA PRO A 160 6.11 -11.71 17.44
C PRO A 160 6.54 -11.40 18.89
N GLY A 161 5.77 -10.56 19.58
CA GLY A 161 6.08 -10.10 20.95
C GLY A 161 7.11 -8.97 21.04
N GLY A 162 7.74 -8.58 19.94
CA GLY A 162 8.79 -7.55 19.93
C GLY A 162 8.27 -6.12 20.13
N ARG A 163 9.21 -5.19 20.32
CA ARG A 163 8.95 -3.74 20.51
C ARG A 163 9.07 -3.03 19.18
N LEU A 164 7.95 -2.63 18.61
CA LEU A 164 7.85 -2.01 17.28
C LEU A 164 7.58 -0.51 17.36
N GLY A 165 8.37 0.31 16.69
CA GLY A 165 8.07 1.72 16.46
C GLY A 165 7.38 1.99 15.13
N LEU A 166 6.32 2.79 15.12
CA LEU A 166 5.67 3.31 13.91
C LEU A 166 5.83 4.84 13.89
N PHE A 167 6.60 5.33 12.95
CA PHE A 167 6.90 6.76 12.80
C PHE A 167 6.10 7.35 11.63
N GLY A 168 5.05 8.10 11.96
CA GLY A 168 3.94 8.46 11.09
C GLY A 168 2.79 7.47 11.20
N PHE A 169 1.54 7.99 11.29
CA PHE A 169 0.38 7.15 11.57
C PHE A 169 -0.77 7.39 10.59
N GLY A 170 -0.49 7.21 9.29
CA GLY A 170 -1.48 7.23 8.20
C GLY A 170 -2.11 5.86 7.93
N ALA A 171 -2.81 5.72 6.80
CA ALA A 171 -3.57 4.52 6.43
C ALA A 171 -2.76 3.22 6.52
N SER A 172 -1.52 3.19 6.00
CA SER A 172 -0.68 1.99 6.05
C SER A 172 -0.24 1.63 7.46
N ALA A 173 0.09 2.62 8.29
CA ALA A 173 0.47 2.39 9.69
C ALA A 173 -0.70 1.86 10.51
N ARG A 174 -1.93 2.36 10.24
CA ARG A 174 -3.17 1.87 10.88
C ARG A 174 -3.49 0.41 10.56
N CYS A 175 -3.14 -0.06 9.37
CA CYS A 175 -3.24 -1.48 9.05
C CYS A 175 -2.11 -2.28 9.71
N ALA A 176 -0.87 -1.79 9.65
CA ALA A 176 0.30 -2.45 10.21
C ALA A 176 0.20 -2.66 11.72
N ILE A 177 -0.32 -1.68 12.48
CA ILE A 177 -0.47 -1.81 13.94
C ILE A 177 -1.40 -2.97 14.31
N GLN A 178 -2.51 -3.17 13.58
CA GLN A 178 -3.47 -4.22 13.88
C GLN A 178 -2.83 -5.61 13.72
N VAL A 179 -1.99 -5.77 12.69
CA VAL A 179 -1.20 -7.00 12.50
C VAL A 179 -0.16 -7.16 13.61
N ALA A 180 0.59 -6.11 13.93
CA ALA A 180 1.62 -6.15 14.95
C ALA A 180 1.04 -6.46 16.35
N VAL A 181 -0.08 -5.86 16.70
CA VAL A 181 -0.80 -6.14 17.95
C VAL A 181 -1.30 -7.60 17.98
N HIS A 182 -1.83 -8.11 16.85
CA HIS A 182 -2.21 -9.52 16.75
C HIS A 182 -1.01 -10.45 16.96
N TRP A 183 0.19 -10.07 16.49
CA TRP A 183 1.43 -10.82 16.76
C TRP A 183 1.95 -10.66 18.20
N GLY A 184 1.21 -9.95 19.07
CA GLY A 184 1.59 -9.70 20.45
C GLY A 184 2.69 -8.65 20.61
N CYS A 185 3.02 -7.87 19.57
CA CYS A 185 4.02 -6.82 19.65
C CYS A 185 3.55 -5.67 20.57
N ARG A 186 4.50 -5.09 21.29
CA ARG A 186 4.33 -3.81 21.95
C ARG A 186 4.60 -2.71 20.94
N VAL A 187 3.58 -1.91 20.61
CA VAL A 187 3.68 -0.92 19.55
C VAL A 187 3.77 0.49 20.12
N PHE A 188 4.77 1.23 19.65
CA PHE A 188 5.07 2.62 20.04
C PHE A 188 4.90 3.51 18.81
N VAL A 189 4.04 4.54 18.91
CA VAL A 189 3.71 5.38 17.76
C VAL A 189 4.24 6.79 17.96
N CYS A 190 4.98 7.29 16.96
CA CYS A 190 5.44 8.68 16.91
C CYS A 190 4.73 9.40 15.75
N THR A 191 3.95 10.45 16.05
CA THR A 191 3.26 11.25 15.05
C THR A 191 2.95 12.67 15.54
N ARG A 192 2.92 13.62 14.62
CA ARG A 192 2.65 15.04 14.94
C ARG A 192 1.20 15.29 15.36
N SER A 193 0.27 14.50 14.83
CA SER A 193 -1.16 14.71 15.04
C SER A 193 -1.64 14.09 16.34
N GLU A 194 -2.20 14.90 17.23
CA GLU A 194 -2.82 14.42 18.48
C GLU A 194 -3.98 13.46 18.20
N ARG A 195 -4.80 13.74 17.19
CA ARG A 195 -5.85 12.83 16.73
C ARG A 195 -5.29 11.46 16.35
N GLU A 196 -4.16 11.44 15.64
CA GLU A 196 -3.53 10.18 15.23
C GLU A 196 -2.89 9.44 16.44
N ARG A 197 -2.39 10.16 17.45
CA ARG A 197 -1.93 9.56 18.71
C ARG A 197 -3.07 8.86 19.44
N SER A 198 -4.21 9.55 19.59
CA SER A 198 -5.41 8.96 20.21
C SER A 198 -5.86 7.71 19.42
N ARG A 199 -5.91 7.79 18.08
CA ARG A 199 -6.29 6.66 17.23
C ARG A 199 -5.31 5.49 17.36
N ALA A 200 -4.03 5.75 17.53
CA ALA A 200 -3.02 4.71 17.74
C ALA A 200 -3.28 3.93 19.04
N LEU A 201 -3.58 4.65 20.13
CA LEU A 201 -3.92 4.02 21.42
C LEU A 201 -5.20 3.19 21.35
N GLU A 202 -6.23 3.66 20.62
CA GLU A 202 -7.45 2.91 20.36
C GLU A 202 -7.20 1.61 19.61
N LEU A 203 -6.21 1.62 18.69
CA LEU A 203 -5.80 0.45 17.91
C LEU A 203 -4.80 -0.46 18.63
N GLY A 204 -4.50 -0.18 19.90
CA GLY A 204 -3.68 -1.03 20.76
C GLY A 204 -2.22 -0.62 20.87
N ALA A 205 -1.84 0.62 20.51
CA ALA A 205 -0.50 1.10 20.81
C ALA A 205 -0.26 1.13 22.32
N THR A 206 0.93 0.70 22.73
CA THR A 206 1.37 0.76 24.13
C THR A 206 1.67 2.20 24.55
N TRP A 207 2.11 3.03 23.61
CA TRP A 207 2.45 4.44 23.82
C TRP A 207 2.32 5.22 22.49
N ALA A 208 1.98 6.50 22.58
CA ALA A 208 1.97 7.40 21.45
C ALA A 208 2.47 8.80 21.85
N GLY A 209 3.40 9.37 21.05
CA GLY A 209 4.00 10.69 21.28
C GLY A 209 4.34 11.44 20.00
N GLY A 210 5.00 12.60 20.13
CA GLY A 210 5.54 13.40 19.02
C GLY A 210 6.86 12.85 18.48
N TYR A 211 7.39 13.47 17.41
CA TYR A 211 8.72 13.09 16.87
C TYR A 211 9.88 13.62 17.71
N ASP A 212 9.63 14.58 18.57
CA ASP A 212 10.54 15.16 19.57
C ASP A 212 10.54 14.38 20.90
N GLU A 213 9.59 13.48 21.07
CA GLU A 213 9.51 12.58 22.20
C GLU A 213 10.15 11.23 21.85
N SER A 214 10.80 10.61 22.83
CA SER A 214 11.36 9.27 22.67
C SER A 214 10.40 8.21 23.21
N PRO A 215 10.23 7.07 22.55
CA PRO A 215 9.59 5.93 23.17
C PRO A 215 10.23 5.62 24.54
N PRO A 216 9.45 5.16 25.54
CA PRO A 216 9.94 4.97 26.90
C PRO A 216 10.97 3.84 27.04
N GLU A 217 11.17 3.04 25.99
CA GLU A 217 12.16 1.97 25.95
C GLU A 217 12.73 1.81 24.54
N PRO A 218 13.94 1.25 24.37
CA PRO A 218 14.54 0.96 23.07
C PRO A 218 13.69 -0.04 22.28
N LEU A 219 13.61 0.16 20.95
CA LEU A 219 12.76 -0.62 20.05
C LEU A 219 13.58 -1.71 19.34
N ASP A 220 12.98 -2.88 19.10
CA ASP A 220 13.63 -3.96 18.35
C ASP A 220 13.63 -3.65 16.85
N ALA A 221 12.61 -2.95 16.36
CA ALA A 221 12.49 -2.50 14.98
C ALA A 221 11.63 -1.24 14.88
N ALA A 222 11.76 -0.50 13.78
CA ALA A 222 10.89 0.63 13.49
C ALA A 222 10.49 0.67 12.00
N ILE A 223 9.33 1.26 11.72
CA ILE A 223 8.86 1.55 10.37
C ILE A 223 8.56 3.05 10.28
N THR A 224 9.06 3.71 9.23
CA THR A 224 8.71 5.10 8.96
C THR A 224 7.72 5.17 7.81
N PHE A 225 6.58 5.83 8.06
CA PHE A 225 5.52 6.10 7.08
C PHE A 225 5.46 7.58 6.70
N ALA A 226 6.19 8.43 7.40
CA ALA A 226 6.31 9.85 7.08
C ALA A 226 7.37 10.05 6.00
N PRO A 227 7.12 10.88 4.95
CA PRO A 227 8.06 11.12 3.86
C PRO A 227 9.13 12.17 4.24
N SER A 228 9.82 11.97 5.36
CA SER A 228 10.84 12.87 5.88
C SER A 228 12.05 12.11 6.40
N GLY A 229 13.24 12.48 5.93
CA GLY A 229 14.50 11.90 6.37
C GLY A 229 14.80 12.18 7.85
N ASP A 230 14.36 13.31 8.40
CA ASP A 230 14.50 13.61 9.83
C ASP A 230 13.74 12.60 10.69
N VAL A 231 12.57 12.14 10.22
CA VAL A 231 11.80 11.09 10.91
C VAL A 231 12.51 9.74 10.83
N VAL A 232 13.23 9.45 9.73
CA VAL A 232 14.06 8.23 9.63
C VAL A 232 15.18 8.27 10.66
N VAL A 233 15.83 9.41 10.84
CA VAL A 233 16.88 9.57 11.87
C VAL A 233 16.30 9.50 13.28
N ALA A 234 15.10 10.05 13.53
CA ALA A 234 14.42 9.90 14.82
C ALA A 234 14.12 8.41 15.12
N ALA A 235 13.63 7.66 14.13
CA ALA A 235 13.41 6.21 14.26
C ALA A 235 14.73 5.46 14.53
N LEU A 236 15.82 5.84 13.85
CA LEU A 236 17.15 5.23 14.07
C LEU A 236 17.68 5.45 15.49
N ARG A 237 17.39 6.60 16.10
CA ARG A 237 17.74 6.86 17.52
C ARG A 237 16.95 5.99 18.49
N ALA A 238 15.72 5.62 18.13
CA ALA A 238 14.83 4.87 18.99
C ALA A 238 15.06 3.35 18.95
N VAL A 239 15.66 2.82 17.86
CA VAL A 239 15.93 1.37 17.78
C VAL A 239 17.15 0.97 18.60
N ASP A 240 17.08 -0.20 19.19
CA ASP A 240 18.18 -0.81 19.95
C ASP A 240 19.29 -1.31 19.01
N ARG A 241 20.35 -1.87 19.56
CA ARG A 241 21.44 -2.53 18.84
C ARG A 241 20.89 -3.69 18.01
N GLY A 242 21.33 -3.78 16.76
CA GLY A 242 20.82 -4.77 15.80
C GLY A 242 19.46 -4.43 15.20
N GLY A 243 18.81 -3.35 15.67
CA GLY A 243 17.48 -2.96 15.20
C GLY A 243 17.47 -2.42 13.77
N THR A 244 16.36 -2.67 13.06
CA THR A 244 16.18 -2.21 11.68
C THR A 244 15.09 -1.15 11.58
N VAL A 245 15.40 -0.06 10.87
CA VAL A 245 14.42 0.94 10.44
C VAL A 245 14.00 0.66 9.00
N ALA A 246 12.76 0.23 8.79
CA ALA A 246 12.17 0.08 7.47
C ALA A 246 11.56 1.42 7.02
N VAL A 247 12.01 1.93 5.87
CA VAL A 247 11.53 3.20 5.30
C VAL A 247 10.46 2.89 4.26
N ASN A 248 9.19 3.11 4.64
CA ASN A 248 8.04 2.94 3.75
C ASN A 248 7.61 4.32 3.22
N ALA A 249 8.38 4.84 2.27
CA ALA A 249 8.06 6.06 1.56
C ALA A 249 8.52 5.91 0.11
N ILE A 250 7.61 6.08 -0.86
CA ILE A 250 7.96 6.08 -2.29
C ILE A 250 8.77 7.34 -2.60
N HIS A 251 8.39 8.45 -1.98
CA HIS A 251 9.05 9.73 -2.12
C HIS A 251 9.51 10.20 -0.74
N LEU A 252 10.81 10.39 -0.59
CA LEU A 252 11.44 10.93 0.59
C LEU A 252 12.16 12.22 0.19
N ASP A 253 12.09 13.26 1.01
CA ASP A 253 12.74 14.54 0.73
C ASP A 253 14.26 14.36 0.54
N ARG A 254 14.94 13.88 1.57
CA ARG A 254 16.37 13.56 1.58
C ARG A 254 16.71 12.80 2.86
N MET A 255 17.85 12.13 2.87
CA MET A 255 18.44 11.61 4.11
C MET A 255 19.40 12.69 4.66
N PRO A 256 19.13 13.26 5.85
CA PRO A 256 20.07 14.19 6.47
C PRO A 256 21.35 13.49 6.91
N ALA A 257 22.42 14.23 7.03
CA ALA A 257 23.64 13.72 7.66
C ALA A 257 23.37 13.44 9.15
N PHE A 258 23.87 12.33 9.65
CA PHE A 258 23.81 11.97 11.05
C PHE A 258 25.12 11.33 11.54
N PRO A 259 25.43 11.40 12.84
CA PRO A 259 26.64 10.77 13.38
C PRO A 259 26.63 9.26 13.20
N TYR A 260 27.79 8.67 12.86
CA TYR A 260 27.94 7.23 12.67
C TYR A 260 27.54 6.41 13.90
N ASP A 261 27.69 6.97 15.11
CA ASP A 261 27.28 6.33 16.36
C ASP A 261 25.80 5.90 16.38
N LEU A 262 24.94 6.58 15.63
CA LEU A 262 23.55 6.20 15.49
C LEU A 262 23.36 4.91 14.66
N LEU A 263 24.27 4.63 13.75
CA LEU A 263 24.25 3.41 12.91
C LEU A 263 25.10 2.27 13.50
N TRP A 264 26.10 2.64 14.31
CA TRP A 264 26.97 1.68 14.98
C TRP A 264 26.16 0.64 15.75
N TRP A 265 26.68 -0.48 16.05
CA TRP A 265 26.04 -1.61 16.69
C TRP A 265 25.03 -2.36 15.81
N GLU A 266 25.39 -2.56 14.53
CA GLU A 266 24.61 -3.36 13.57
C GLU A 266 23.19 -2.82 13.32
N ARG A 267 22.92 -1.55 13.59
CA ARG A 267 21.65 -0.93 13.19
C ARG A 267 21.56 -0.82 11.67
N CYS A 268 20.39 -1.01 11.13
CA CYS A 268 20.16 -1.02 9.69
C CYS A 268 19.04 -0.04 9.28
N ILE A 269 19.23 0.66 8.17
CA ILE A 269 18.17 1.41 7.47
C ILE A 269 17.92 0.68 6.16
N ARG A 270 16.66 0.33 5.92
CA ARG A 270 16.26 -0.45 4.75
C ARG A 270 14.99 0.11 4.12
N SER A 271 15.00 0.39 2.81
CA SER A 271 13.79 0.84 2.10
C SER A 271 12.83 -0.31 1.83
N VAL A 272 11.54 0.01 1.79
CA VAL A 272 10.46 -0.88 1.36
C VAL A 272 10.07 -0.48 -0.05
N ALA A 273 10.13 -1.42 -0.98
CA ALA A 273 9.81 -1.17 -2.39
C ALA A 273 8.69 -2.08 -2.85
N ASN A 274 7.47 -1.53 -2.95
CA ASN A 274 6.30 -2.27 -3.41
C ASN A 274 6.06 -3.58 -2.61
N VAL A 275 5.27 -4.50 -3.15
CA VAL A 275 4.88 -5.77 -2.52
C VAL A 275 5.15 -6.93 -3.47
N THR A 276 5.34 -8.13 -2.92
CA THR A 276 5.38 -9.37 -3.68
C THR A 276 3.98 -9.98 -3.78
N ARG A 277 3.80 -10.95 -4.68
CA ARG A 277 2.57 -11.74 -4.77
C ARG A 277 2.28 -12.50 -3.46
N ILE A 278 3.34 -12.98 -2.83
CA ILE A 278 3.24 -13.69 -1.54
C ILE A 278 2.76 -12.73 -0.46
N ASP A 279 3.34 -11.53 -0.35
CA ASP A 279 2.88 -10.52 0.61
C ASP A 279 1.38 -10.22 0.45
N ALA A 280 0.92 -10.08 -0.80
CA ALA A 280 -0.48 -9.75 -1.09
C ALA A 280 -1.42 -10.88 -0.67
N ARG A 281 -1.11 -12.13 -1.04
CA ARG A 281 -1.91 -13.30 -0.68
C ARG A 281 -1.94 -13.49 0.84
N ASP A 282 -0.76 -13.58 1.47
CA ASP A 282 -0.64 -13.90 2.89
C ASP A 282 -1.28 -12.82 3.77
N PHE A 283 -1.16 -11.54 3.35
CA PHE A 283 -1.83 -10.46 4.08
C PHE A 283 -3.36 -10.51 3.94
N ILE A 284 -3.90 -10.78 2.76
CA ILE A 284 -5.36 -10.85 2.56
C ILE A 284 -5.95 -12.05 3.34
N GLU A 285 -5.28 -13.19 3.36
CA GLU A 285 -5.67 -14.33 4.19
C GLU A 285 -5.61 -13.97 5.69
N LEU A 286 -4.56 -13.30 6.13
CA LEU A 286 -4.43 -12.82 7.51
C LEU A 286 -5.53 -11.81 7.86
N ALA A 287 -5.81 -10.84 6.97
CA ALA A 287 -6.82 -9.80 7.18
C ALA A 287 -8.25 -10.35 7.27
N ALA A 288 -8.50 -11.51 6.67
CA ALA A 288 -9.77 -12.22 6.82
C ALA A 288 -9.89 -12.94 8.17
N ALA A 289 -8.77 -13.51 8.65
CA ALA A 289 -8.72 -14.21 9.94
C ALA A 289 -8.66 -13.25 11.13
N VAL A 290 -7.92 -12.16 10.99
CA VAL A 290 -7.81 -11.07 11.95
C VAL A 290 -8.48 -9.86 11.29
N PRO A 291 -9.63 -9.37 11.79
CA PRO A 291 -10.39 -8.34 11.07
C PRO A 291 -9.64 -7.01 11.02
N VAL A 292 -8.59 -6.95 10.18
CA VAL A 292 -7.86 -5.72 9.87
C VAL A 292 -8.79 -4.80 9.12
N ARG A 293 -9.04 -3.61 9.67
CA ARG A 293 -9.99 -2.65 9.12
C ARG A 293 -9.31 -1.33 8.80
N ALA A 294 -9.70 -0.75 7.67
CA ALA A 294 -9.44 0.65 7.35
C ALA A 294 -10.76 1.43 7.45
N ASP A 295 -10.72 2.63 8.03
CA ASP A 295 -11.83 3.57 7.87
C ASP A 295 -11.91 3.96 6.40
N ILE A 296 -13.11 4.03 5.82
CA ILE A 296 -13.32 4.31 4.40
C ILE A 296 -14.27 5.48 4.18
N GLU A 297 -14.02 6.24 3.12
CA GLU A 297 -14.88 7.29 2.60
C GLU A 297 -15.21 6.96 1.14
N VAL A 298 -16.48 6.67 0.87
CA VAL A 298 -16.93 6.18 -0.45
C VAL A 298 -17.32 7.36 -1.34
N HIS A 299 -16.88 7.32 -2.58
CA HIS A 299 -17.20 8.30 -3.62
C HIS A 299 -17.68 7.59 -4.89
N PRO A 300 -18.62 8.17 -5.65
CA PRO A 300 -18.88 7.75 -7.01
C PRO A 300 -17.61 7.82 -7.88
N LEU A 301 -17.48 6.97 -8.89
CA LEU A 301 -16.36 6.99 -9.83
C LEU A 301 -16.17 8.39 -10.47
N ASP A 302 -17.27 9.08 -10.74
CA ASP A 302 -17.26 10.42 -11.35
C ASP A 302 -16.59 11.48 -10.46
N ASP A 303 -16.56 11.24 -9.15
CA ASP A 303 -15.94 12.13 -8.16
C ASP A 303 -14.43 11.85 -7.95
N GLY A 304 -13.77 11.14 -8.88
CA GLY A 304 -12.35 10.81 -8.77
C GLY A 304 -11.44 12.02 -8.54
N ASN A 305 -11.71 13.17 -9.14
CA ASN A 305 -10.95 14.41 -8.88
C ASN A 305 -11.19 14.95 -7.46
N LEU A 306 -12.42 14.88 -6.95
CA LEU A 306 -12.75 15.28 -5.59
C LEU A 306 -12.03 14.36 -4.59
N ALA A 307 -12.05 13.05 -4.81
CA ALA A 307 -11.35 12.09 -3.97
C ALA A 307 -9.84 12.35 -3.93
N LEU A 308 -9.19 12.62 -5.08
CA LEU A 308 -7.78 13.02 -5.16
C LEU A 308 -7.51 14.32 -4.39
N GLN A 309 -8.34 15.34 -4.54
CA GLN A 309 -8.22 16.60 -3.81
C GLN A 309 -8.32 16.38 -2.29
N ARG A 310 -9.24 15.55 -1.83
CA ARG A 310 -9.37 15.22 -0.40
C ARG A 310 -8.16 14.45 0.14
N VAL A 311 -7.58 13.55 -0.66
CA VAL A 311 -6.32 12.87 -0.31
C VAL A 311 -5.16 13.87 -0.24
N SER A 312 -5.07 14.82 -1.17
CA SER A 312 -4.04 15.88 -1.23
C SER A 312 -4.06 16.76 0.03
N THR A 313 -5.24 17.19 0.44
CA THR A 313 -5.43 18.06 1.63
C THR A 313 -5.42 17.31 2.96
N GLY A 314 -5.35 15.97 2.95
CA GLY A 314 -5.47 15.15 4.18
C GLY A 314 -6.86 15.20 4.81
N ALA A 315 -7.89 15.61 4.05
CA ALA A 315 -9.27 15.72 4.52
C ALA A 315 -10.00 14.37 4.59
N VAL A 316 -9.46 13.33 3.93
CA VAL A 316 -10.01 11.97 3.98
C VAL A 316 -9.85 11.38 5.38
N GLN A 317 -10.96 10.87 5.94
CA GLN A 317 -10.94 10.13 7.18
C GLN A 317 -10.76 8.63 6.90
N GLY A 318 -9.50 8.19 6.81
CA GLY A 318 -9.19 6.80 6.45
C GLY A 318 -8.68 6.68 5.02
N ALA A 319 -9.36 5.91 4.18
CA ALA A 319 -9.05 5.71 2.77
C ALA A 319 -10.23 6.12 1.89
N ALA A 320 -9.98 6.85 0.81
CA ALA A 320 -11.01 7.13 -0.20
C ALA A 320 -11.17 5.91 -1.12
N VAL A 321 -12.42 5.58 -1.45
CA VAL A 321 -12.78 4.45 -2.32
C VAL A 321 -13.75 4.93 -3.39
N LEU A 322 -13.42 4.71 -4.66
CA LEU A 322 -14.29 4.97 -5.80
C LEU A 322 -15.13 3.74 -6.11
N VAL A 323 -16.41 3.96 -6.40
CA VAL A 323 -17.37 2.91 -6.77
C VAL A 323 -17.96 3.27 -8.14
N PRO A 324 -17.84 2.39 -9.15
CA PRO A 324 -18.59 2.52 -10.40
C PRO A 324 -20.11 2.50 -10.16
N ALA A 325 -20.87 3.08 -11.09
CA ALA A 325 -22.34 3.13 -11.02
C ALA A 325 -22.98 1.76 -11.27
#